data_71aec830c73f488b51847e4557c09afa
#
_entry.id   71aec830c73f488b51847e4557c09afa
#
_cell.length_a   1.000
_cell.length_b   1.000
_cell.length_c   1.000
_cell.angle_alpha   90.00
_cell.angle_beta   90.00
_cell.angle_gamma   90.00
#
_symmetry.space_group_name_H-M   'P 1'
#
loop_
_entity.id
_entity.type
_entity.pdbx_description
1 polymer ?
#
loop_
_entity_poly.entity_id
_entity_poly.type
_entity_poly.pdbx_seq_one_letter_code
_entity_poly.pdbx_strand_id
1 'polypeptide(L)'
;MFGVALVSNSLLSRISEATGDKAFVRGAFPMLSDWGIQDEDTLIHSLGCSYWMQLGHHLGFSGAVEIPAPLQYAVRAKHDIRSDAVWFDKVSKQPKLVVEYERYSGSKSDQEKLVGKVKNLLLAHRRWLLQPELLVLAYWTSGLKTMPDHQALKELFSQGFLLGNGERVEGSNPKQLVMLNFVFECDKQGVHKLVDVIERG
;
A
#
# COMPACT_ATOMS: atom_id res chain seq x y z
N MET A 1 39.53 -10.91 14.53
CA MET A 1 38.33 -11.16 13.71
C MET A 1 37.25 -10.23 14.20
N PHE A 2 37.03 -9.11 13.51
CA PHE A 2 35.95 -8.19 13.85
C PHE A 2 34.70 -8.69 13.12
N GLY A 3 33.73 -9.22 13.89
CA GLY A 3 32.43 -9.56 13.37
C GLY A 3 31.70 -8.27 13.01
N VAL A 4 31.50 -8.02 11.74
CA VAL A 4 30.58 -6.99 11.25
C VAL A 4 29.18 -7.48 11.64
N ALA A 5 28.58 -6.87 12.65
CA ALA A 5 27.20 -7.07 12.96
C ALA A 5 26.40 -6.59 11.73
N LEU A 6 25.79 -7.52 11.00
CA LEU A 6 24.78 -7.22 9.99
C LEU A 6 23.64 -6.49 10.69
N VAL A 7 23.59 -5.18 10.57
CA VAL A 7 22.41 -4.41 10.97
C VAL A 7 21.29 -4.89 10.06
N SER A 8 20.37 -5.65 10.64
CA SER A 8 19.16 -6.06 9.94
C SER A 8 18.34 -4.80 9.64
N ASN A 9 18.41 -4.30 8.43
CA ASN A 9 17.56 -3.19 7.99
C ASN A 9 16.10 -3.62 8.17
N SER A 10 15.30 -2.78 8.82
CA SER A 10 13.88 -3.06 9.02
C SER A 10 13.18 -3.20 7.65
N LEU A 11 12.06 -3.94 7.61
CA LEU A 11 11.28 -4.08 6.39
C LEU A 11 10.90 -2.69 5.82
N LEU A 12 10.56 -1.74 6.69
CA LEU A 12 10.25 -0.36 6.30
C LEU A 12 11.44 0.31 5.60
N SER A 13 12.66 0.23 6.16
CA SER A 13 13.85 0.82 5.55
C SER A 13 14.11 0.24 4.16
N ARG A 14 13.98 -1.07 4.00
CA ARG A 14 14.13 -1.75 2.70
C ARG A 14 13.10 -1.28 1.67
N ILE A 15 11.86 -1.05 2.09
CA ILE A 15 10.80 -0.52 1.23
C ILE A 15 11.14 0.91 0.82
N SER A 16 11.48 1.79 1.76
CA SER A 16 11.80 3.19 1.48
C SER A 16 13.00 3.32 0.51
N GLU A 17 14.04 2.52 0.70
CA GLU A 17 15.18 2.47 -0.22
C GLU A 17 14.76 2.01 -1.63
N ALA A 18 13.99 0.93 -1.72
CA ALA A 18 13.63 0.33 -2.99
C ALA A 18 12.56 1.14 -3.76
N THR A 19 11.62 1.80 -3.08
CA THR A 19 10.64 2.69 -3.73
C THR A 19 11.30 3.95 -4.29
N GLY A 20 12.41 4.41 -3.70
CA GLY A 20 13.25 5.50 -4.20
C GLY A 20 14.21 5.09 -5.32
N ASP A 21 14.38 3.80 -5.58
CA ASP A 21 15.30 3.31 -6.63
C ASP A 21 14.73 3.52 -8.04
N LYS A 22 15.16 4.61 -8.65
CA LYS A 22 14.77 4.95 -10.03
C LYS A 22 15.21 3.90 -11.06
N ALA A 23 16.29 3.15 -10.79
CA ALA A 23 16.73 2.09 -11.69
C ALA A 23 15.78 0.90 -11.65
N PHE A 24 15.30 0.53 -10.47
CA PHE A 24 14.25 -0.49 -10.32
C PHE A 24 12.97 -0.08 -11.05
N VAL A 25 12.47 1.15 -10.81
CA VAL A 25 11.24 1.64 -11.45
C VAL A 25 11.38 1.62 -12.97
N ARG A 26 12.47 2.18 -13.49
CA ARG A 26 12.73 2.24 -14.94
C ARG A 26 12.87 0.86 -15.57
N GLY A 27 13.54 -0.07 -14.90
CA GLY A 27 13.76 -1.42 -15.42
C GLY A 27 12.51 -2.30 -15.37
N ALA A 28 11.74 -2.24 -14.28
CA ALA A 28 10.56 -3.08 -14.08
C ALA A 28 9.27 -2.45 -14.66
N PHE A 29 9.18 -1.11 -14.69
CA PHE A 29 7.97 -0.37 -15.07
C PHE A 29 8.29 0.85 -15.94
N PRO A 30 8.86 0.67 -17.17
CA PRO A 30 9.15 1.78 -18.07
C PRO A 30 7.90 2.59 -18.44
N MET A 31 6.71 1.97 -18.38
CA MET A 31 5.43 2.66 -18.58
C MET A 31 5.19 3.74 -17.51
N LEU A 32 5.59 3.51 -16.27
CA LEU A 32 5.43 4.49 -15.21
C LEU A 32 6.42 5.64 -15.32
N SER A 33 7.63 5.39 -15.85
CA SER A 33 8.74 6.35 -15.87
C SER A 33 8.98 6.97 -17.25
N ASP A 34 9.41 6.14 -18.20
CA ASP A 34 9.93 6.64 -19.48
C ASP A 34 8.82 6.89 -20.52
N TRP A 35 7.89 5.95 -20.67
CA TRP A 35 6.83 6.04 -21.69
C TRP A 35 5.68 6.95 -21.27
N GLY A 36 5.29 6.86 -19.99
CA GLY A 36 4.09 7.52 -19.46
C GLY A 36 2.79 6.79 -19.80
N ILE A 37 1.72 7.22 -19.17
CA ILE A 37 0.39 6.60 -19.23
C ILE A 37 -0.64 7.67 -19.57
N GLN A 38 -1.55 7.39 -20.50
CA GLN A 38 -2.65 8.28 -20.86
C GLN A 38 -3.97 7.96 -20.13
N ASP A 39 -4.15 6.71 -19.67
CA ASP A 39 -5.34 6.30 -18.94
C ASP A 39 -5.11 6.39 -17.43
N GLU A 40 -5.73 7.39 -16.79
CA GLU A 40 -5.54 7.67 -15.39
C GLU A 40 -6.19 6.64 -14.46
N ASP A 41 -7.42 6.21 -14.74
CA ASP A 41 -8.25 5.59 -13.70
C ASP A 41 -7.96 4.10 -13.54
N THR A 42 -7.83 3.38 -14.64
CA THR A 42 -7.73 1.91 -14.60
C THR A 42 -6.28 1.44 -14.68
N LEU A 43 -5.52 2.02 -15.60
CA LEU A 43 -4.19 1.51 -15.89
C LEU A 43 -3.18 1.86 -14.79
N ILE A 44 -3.23 3.08 -14.23
CA ILE A 44 -2.34 3.47 -13.12
C ILE A 44 -2.62 2.61 -11.87
N HIS A 45 -3.89 2.31 -11.57
CA HIS A 45 -4.22 1.42 -10.45
C HIS A 45 -3.66 0.01 -10.69
N SER A 46 -3.90 -0.59 -11.85
CA SER A 46 -3.41 -1.93 -12.18
C SER A 46 -1.88 -2.02 -12.18
N LEU A 47 -1.20 -0.99 -12.68
CA LEU A 47 0.26 -0.92 -12.64
C LEU A 47 0.79 -0.72 -11.21
N GLY A 48 0.08 0.03 -10.37
CA GLY A 48 0.40 0.17 -8.96
C GLY A 48 0.34 -1.15 -8.20
N CYS A 49 -0.72 -1.94 -8.39
CA CYS A 49 -0.81 -3.29 -7.83
C CYS A 49 0.35 -4.18 -8.30
N SER A 50 0.62 -4.17 -9.61
CA SER A 50 1.73 -4.93 -10.21
C SER A 50 3.10 -4.46 -9.71
N TYR A 51 3.28 -3.16 -9.50
CA TYR A 51 4.49 -2.58 -8.91
C TYR A 51 4.75 -3.17 -7.52
N TRP A 52 3.74 -3.18 -6.66
CA TRP A 52 3.89 -3.75 -5.32
C TRP A 52 4.23 -5.24 -5.33
N MET A 53 3.63 -6.02 -6.23
CA MET A 53 3.99 -7.43 -6.40
C MET A 53 5.46 -7.58 -6.81
N GLN A 54 5.92 -6.84 -7.80
CA GLN A 54 7.29 -6.92 -8.30
C GLN A 54 8.31 -6.41 -7.28
N LEU A 55 7.99 -5.35 -6.54
CA LEU A 55 8.81 -4.85 -5.45
C LEU A 55 9.00 -5.92 -4.37
N GLY A 56 7.92 -6.65 -4.04
CA GLY A 56 7.99 -7.78 -3.12
C GLY A 56 8.96 -8.86 -3.61
N HIS A 57 8.90 -9.21 -4.89
CA HIS A 57 9.83 -10.17 -5.49
C HIS A 57 11.29 -9.67 -5.46
N HIS A 58 11.51 -8.40 -5.80
CA HIS A 58 12.82 -7.74 -5.76
C HIS A 58 13.42 -7.79 -4.35
N LEU A 59 12.60 -7.56 -3.31
CA LEU A 59 13.00 -7.61 -1.91
C LEU A 59 13.04 -9.04 -1.31
N GLY A 60 12.86 -10.08 -2.13
CA GLY A 60 13.02 -11.48 -1.72
C GLY A 60 11.76 -12.16 -1.17
N PHE A 61 10.60 -11.48 -1.19
CA PHE A 61 9.31 -12.05 -0.82
C PHE A 61 8.60 -12.75 -2.00
N SER A 62 7.48 -13.38 -1.72
CA SER A 62 6.53 -13.83 -2.74
C SER A 62 5.39 -12.81 -2.78
N GLY A 63 5.42 -11.90 -3.75
CA GLY A 63 4.38 -10.90 -3.98
C GLY A 63 3.23 -11.47 -4.80
N ALA A 64 1.99 -11.10 -4.47
CA ALA A 64 0.80 -11.44 -5.21
C ALA A 64 -0.21 -10.29 -5.16
N VAL A 65 -1.10 -10.19 -6.16
CA VAL A 65 -2.11 -9.13 -6.28
C VAL A 65 -3.52 -9.71 -6.09
N GLU A 66 -4.46 -8.84 -5.72
CA GLU A 66 -5.88 -9.20 -5.57
C GLU A 66 -6.12 -10.39 -4.64
N ILE A 67 -5.40 -10.44 -3.51
CA ILE A 67 -5.43 -11.57 -2.60
C ILE A 67 -6.57 -11.45 -1.60
N PRO A 68 -7.51 -12.42 -1.58
CA PRO A 68 -8.57 -12.44 -0.57
C PRO A 68 -7.98 -12.81 0.80
N ALA A 69 -8.31 -12.01 1.82
CA ALA A 69 -7.97 -12.35 3.20
C ALA A 69 -8.86 -13.51 3.69
N PRO A 70 -8.31 -14.48 4.46
CA PRO A 70 -9.05 -15.68 4.89
C PRO A 70 -10.34 -15.35 5.64
N LEU A 71 -11.42 -16.09 5.36
CA LEU A 71 -12.71 -15.92 6.03
C LEU A 71 -12.81 -16.63 7.39
N GLN A 72 -11.86 -17.53 7.69
CA GLN A 72 -12.02 -18.57 8.74
C GLN A 72 -12.05 -18.05 10.16
N TYR A 73 -11.54 -16.85 10.42
CA TYR A 73 -11.17 -16.51 11.81
C TYR A 73 -11.70 -15.17 12.27
N ALA A 74 -12.75 -14.64 11.78
CA ALA A 74 -13.22 -13.49 12.50
C ALA A 74 -14.29 -12.72 11.75
N VAL A 75 -14.41 -11.54 11.95
CA VAL A 75 -15.27 -10.49 11.48
C VAL A 75 -16.08 -10.94 10.26
N ARG A 76 -17.35 -11.26 10.48
CA ARG A 76 -18.32 -11.58 9.43
C ARG A 76 -18.66 -10.31 8.62
N ALA A 77 -17.66 -9.76 7.94
CA ALA A 77 -17.94 -8.75 6.94
C ALA A 77 -18.64 -9.44 5.76
N LYS A 78 -19.75 -8.87 5.31
CA LYS A 78 -20.57 -9.40 4.20
C LYS A 78 -19.82 -9.50 2.86
N HIS A 79 -18.58 -9.00 2.77
CA HIS A 79 -17.85 -8.89 1.53
C HIS A 79 -16.45 -9.52 1.66
N ASP A 80 -15.99 -10.14 0.58
CA ASP A 80 -14.60 -10.54 0.45
C ASP A 80 -13.71 -9.31 0.57
N ILE A 81 -12.77 -9.36 1.52
CA ILE A 81 -11.72 -8.35 1.62
C ILE A 81 -10.59 -8.83 0.72
N ARG A 82 -10.37 -8.13 -0.37
CA ARG A 82 -9.23 -8.35 -1.27
C ARG A 82 -8.26 -7.20 -1.10
N SER A 83 -7.02 -7.54 -0.80
CA SER A 83 -5.95 -6.57 -0.75
C SER A 83 -5.32 -6.43 -2.13
N ASP A 84 -5.00 -5.21 -2.52
CA ASP A 84 -4.44 -4.90 -3.84
C ASP A 84 -3.08 -5.61 -4.04
N ALA A 85 -2.26 -5.75 -2.98
CA ALA A 85 -1.11 -6.65 -2.98
C ALA A 85 -0.82 -7.23 -1.58
N VAL A 86 -0.23 -8.42 -1.55
CA VAL A 86 0.24 -9.07 -0.32
C VAL A 86 1.62 -9.69 -0.57
N TRP A 87 2.53 -9.52 0.40
CA TRP A 87 3.83 -10.18 0.37
C TRP A 87 3.89 -11.29 1.39
N PHE A 88 4.34 -12.45 0.96
CA PHE A 88 4.53 -13.62 1.80
C PHE A 88 6.02 -13.90 1.99
N ASP A 89 6.41 -14.21 3.20
CA ASP A 89 7.74 -14.76 3.47
C ASP A 89 7.87 -16.14 2.84
N LYS A 90 8.95 -16.38 2.11
CA LYS A 90 9.13 -17.65 1.35
C LYS A 90 9.39 -18.86 2.23
N VAL A 91 9.89 -18.65 3.45
CA VAL A 91 10.21 -19.72 4.38
C VAL A 91 9.01 -20.07 5.24
N SER A 92 8.50 -19.08 6.00
CA SER A 92 7.36 -19.27 6.89
C SER A 92 6.03 -19.37 6.14
N LYS A 93 5.97 -18.88 4.89
CA LYS A 93 4.75 -18.77 4.05
C LYS A 93 3.68 -17.86 4.65
N GLN A 94 4.05 -17.06 5.66
CA GLN A 94 3.15 -16.15 6.33
C GLN A 94 3.13 -14.79 5.64
N PRO A 95 1.99 -14.06 5.65
CA PRO A 95 1.92 -12.71 5.12
C PRO A 95 2.77 -11.77 5.98
N LYS A 96 3.59 -10.95 5.34
CA LYS A 96 4.47 -9.97 5.96
C LYS A 96 4.04 -8.53 5.73
N LEU A 97 3.40 -8.29 4.60
CA LEU A 97 2.96 -6.96 4.22
C LEU A 97 1.66 -7.06 3.44
N VAL A 98 0.75 -6.12 3.70
CA VAL A 98 -0.52 -5.95 2.98
C VAL A 98 -0.59 -4.54 2.45
N VAL A 99 -1.01 -4.37 1.19
CA VAL A 99 -1.11 -3.09 0.51
C VAL A 99 -2.52 -2.84 0.03
N GLU A 100 -2.97 -1.60 0.22
CA GLU A 100 -4.09 -0.99 -0.51
C GLU A 100 -3.55 0.18 -1.33
N TYR A 101 -3.96 0.28 -2.59
CA TYR A 101 -3.52 1.30 -3.54
C TYR A 101 -4.72 2.04 -4.10
N GLU A 102 -4.73 3.38 -4.06
CA GLU A 102 -5.90 4.16 -4.46
C GLU A 102 -5.50 5.50 -5.11
N ARG A 103 -6.39 6.05 -5.93
CA ARG A 103 -6.28 7.41 -6.45
C ARG A 103 -6.66 8.44 -5.39
N TYR A 104 -5.96 9.56 -5.37
CA TYR A 104 -6.39 10.74 -4.64
C TYR A 104 -6.27 12.00 -5.51
N SER A 105 -7.40 12.61 -5.85
CA SER A 105 -7.49 13.83 -6.68
C SER A 105 -7.78 15.09 -5.88
N GLY A 106 -7.84 15.00 -4.54
CA GLY A 106 -8.11 16.13 -3.64
C GLY A 106 -9.58 16.32 -3.29
N SER A 107 -10.47 15.41 -3.70
CA SER A 107 -11.90 15.50 -3.38
C SER A 107 -12.23 14.86 -2.03
N LYS A 108 -13.38 15.27 -1.44
CA LYS A 108 -13.91 14.62 -0.24
C LYS A 108 -14.21 13.14 -0.47
N SER A 109 -14.73 12.80 -1.66
CA SER A 109 -15.00 11.41 -2.03
C SER A 109 -13.72 10.57 -2.05
N ASP A 110 -12.59 11.13 -2.49
CA ASP A 110 -11.32 10.40 -2.48
C ASP A 110 -10.79 10.22 -1.07
N GLN A 111 -10.98 11.21 -0.18
CA GLN A 111 -10.67 11.01 1.24
C GLN A 111 -11.51 9.87 1.84
N GLU A 112 -12.79 9.78 1.50
CA GLU A 112 -13.67 8.68 1.94
C GLU A 112 -13.21 7.31 1.39
N LYS A 113 -12.69 7.26 0.16
CA LYS A 113 -12.06 6.04 -0.39
C LYS A 113 -10.82 5.64 0.41
N LEU A 114 -9.92 6.58 0.73
CA LEU A 114 -8.74 6.28 1.55
C LEU A 114 -9.14 5.79 2.96
N VAL A 115 -10.18 6.35 3.56
CA VAL A 115 -10.78 5.83 4.81
C VAL A 115 -11.24 4.38 4.63
N GLY A 116 -11.89 4.07 3.51
CA GLY A 116 -12.29 2.70 3.15
C GLY A 116 -11.09 1.75 3.05
N LYS A 117 -10.01 2.19 2.40
CA LYS A 117 -8.76 1.42 2.26
C LYS A 117 -8.10 1.15 3.62
N VAL A 118 -8.06 2.12 4.53
CA VAL A 118 -7.55 1.90 5.92
C VAL A 118 -8.41 0.87 6.66
N LYS A 119 -9.74 0.92 6.52
CA LYS A 119 -10.64 -0.10 7.10
C LYS A 119 -10.35 -1.50 6.52
N ASN A 120 -10.11 -1.60 5.21
CA ASN A 120 -9.74 -2.86 4.57
C ASN A 120 -8.40 -3.41 5.08
N LEU A 121 -7.40 -2.55 5.28
CA LEU A 121 -6.11 -2.95 5.87
C LEU A 121 -6.30 -3.54 7.28
N LEU A 122 -7.10 -2.91 8.14
CA LEU A 122 -7.39 -3.42 9.49
C LEU A 122 -8.15 -4.75 9.45
N LEU A 123 -9.13 -4.88 8.56
CA LEU A 123 -9.87 -6.12 8.36
C LEU A 123 -8.97 -7.25 7.86
N ALA A 124 -8.15 -6.97 6.84
CA ALA A 124 -7.18 -7.92 6.31
C ALA A 124 -6.19 -8.36 7.41
N HIS A 125 -5.65 -7.40 8.18
CA HIS A 125 -4.73 -7.68 9.28
C HIS A 125 -5.34 -8.65 10.31
N ARG A 126 -6.59 -8.42 10.72
CA ARG A 126 -7.30 -9.33 11.63
C ARG A 126 -7.52 -10.71 11.02
N ARG A 127 -7.94 -10.79 9.76
CA ARG A 127 -8.19 -12.05 9.06
C ARG A 127 -6.90 -12.87 8.87
N TRP A 128 -5.76 -12.19 8.74
CA TRP A 128 -4.43 -12.78 8.73
C TRP A 128 -3.86 -13.01 10.14
N LEU A 129 -4.70 -13.00 11.20
CA LEU A 129 -4.31 -13.26 12.60
C LEU A 129 -3.21 -12.32 13.11
N LEU A 130 -3.22 -11.05 12.66
CA LEU A 130 -2.25 -10.01 13.02
C LEU A 130 -0.81 -10.34 12.61
N GLN A 131 -0.62 -11.22 11.62
CA GLN A 131 0.71 -11.65 11.17
C GLN A 131 1.44 -10.62 10.29
N PRO A 132 0.76 -9.84 9.40
CA PRO A 132 1.45 -8.79 8.65
C PRO A 132 2.19 -7.83 9.58
N GLU A 133 3.48 -7.60 9.31
CA GLU A 133 4.31 -6.66 10.07
C GLU A 133 4.02 -5.22 9.68
N LEU A 134 3.72 -4.99 8.40
CA LEU A 134 3.39 -3.68 7.85
C LEU A 134 2.09 -3.71 7.04
N LEU A 135 1.35 -2.61 7.16
CA LEU A 135 0.13 -2.33 6.43
C LEU A 135 0.34 -1.04 5.65
N VAL A 136 0.30 -1.12 4.33
CA VAL A 136 0.67 -0.01 3.44
C VAL A 136 -0.59 0.58 2.82
N LEU A 137 -0.82 1.85 3.09
CA LEU A 137 -1.73 2.67 2.30
C LEU A 137 -0.90 3.42 1.26
N ALA A 138 -0.85 2.91 0.06
CA ALA A 138 -0.27 3.61 -1.07
C ALA A 138 -1.36 4.37 -1.82
N TYR A 139 -1.07 5.56 -2.25
CA TYR A 139 -2.00 6.32 -3.09
C TYR A 139 -1.22 7.15 -4.11
N TRP A 140 -1.85 7.42 -5.24
CA TRP A 140 -1.23 8.22 -6.27
C TRP A 140 -1.95 9.55 -6.48
N THR A 141 -1.17 10.54 -6.86
CA THR A 141 -1.61 11.92 -7.05
C THR A 141 -1.03 12.49 -8.33
N SER A 142 -1.76 13.39 -8.99
CA SER A 142 -1.27 14.13 -10.14
C SER A 142 -1.70 15.59 -10.05
N GLY A 143 -0.72 16.50 -10.01
CA GLY A 143 -0.96 17.95 -10.03
C GLY A 143 -1.78 18.50 -8.84
N LEU A 144 -1.65 17.94 -7.65
CA LEU A 144 -2.52 18.25 -6.50
C LEU A 144 -2.28 19.63 -5.89
N LYS A 145 -3.39 20.22 -5.43
CA LYS A 145 -3.41 21.40 -4.58
C LYS A 145 -3.62 21.08 -3.10
N THR A 146 -4.19 19.92 -2.78
CA THR A 146 -4.51 19.51 -1.39
C THR A 146 -4.02 18.09 -1.14
N MET A 147 -3.62 17.80 0.09
CA MET A 147 -3.18 16.47 0.52
C MET A 147 -4.29 15.76 1.30
N PRO A 148 -4.27 14.41 1.37
CA PRO A 148 -5.15 13.68 2.27
C PRO A 148 -4.98 14.12 3.73
N ASP A 149 -6.05 14.00 4.51
CA ASP A 149 -5.97 14.12 5.96
C ASP A 149 -5.32 12.86 6.57
N HIS A 150 -3.98 12.84 6.55
CA HIS A 150 -3.19 11.72 7.08
C HIS A 150 -3.41 11.51 8.58
N GLN A 151 -3.66 12.60 9.33
CA GLN A 151 -3.89 12.49 10.77
C GLN A 151 -5.18 11.72 11.06
N ALA A 152 -6.28 12.05 10.37
CA ALA A 152 -7.53 11.31 10.50
C ALA A 152 -7.40 9.83 10.10
N LEU A 153 -6.58 9.51 9.07
CA LEU A 153 -6.31 8.14 8.66
C LEU A 153 -5.52 7.37 9.74
N LYS A 154 -4.52 7.99 10.38
CA LYS A 154 -3.76 7.41 11.49
C LYS A 154 -4.62 7.20 12.74
N GLU A 155 -5.49 8.16 13.06
CA GLU A 155 -6.41 8.04 14.18
C GLU A 155 -7.38 6.88 13.97
N LEU A 156 -7.99 6.78 12.78
CA LEU A 156 -8.83 5.64 12.42
C LEU A 156 -8.08 4.32 12.54
N PHE A 157 -6.85 4.25 12.04
CA PHE A 157 -6.04 3.05 12.10
C PHE A 157 -5.73 2.64 13.55
N SER A 158 -5.45 3.60 14.41
CA SER A 158 -5.13 3.37 15.83
C SER A 158 -6.34 3.02 16.66
N GLN A 159 -7.48 3.63 16.40
CA GLN A 159 -8.70 3.47 17.19
C GLN A 159 -9.57 2.31 16.70
N GLY A 160 -9.45 1.94 15.41
CA GLY A 160 -10.36 0.99 14.80
C GLY A 160 -11.73 1.61 14.46
N PHE A 161 -12.71 0.77 14.16
CA PHE A 161 -14.04 1.22 13.74
C PHE A 161 -15.14 0.18 14.04
N LEU A 162 -16.38 0.61 13.93
CA LEU A 162 -17.54 -0.28 14.02
C LEU A 162 -17.99 -0.68 12.60
N LEU A 163 -18.31 -1.96 12.44
CA LEU A 163 -18.99 -2.46 11.25
C LEU A 163 -20.48 -2.11 11.30
N GLY A 164 -21.14 -2.16 10.14
CA GLY A 164 -22.58 -1.89 10.06
C GLY A 164 -23.47 -2.83 10.88
N ASN A 165 -22.96 -3.97 11.33
CA ASN A 165 -23.62 -4.91 12.24
C ASN A 165 -23.33 -4.63 13.73
N GLY A 166 -22.60 -3.54 14.05
CA GLY A 166 -22.20 -3.17 15.41
C GLY A 166 -20.94 -3.88 15.93
N GLU A 167 -20.36 -4.81 15.19
CA GLU A 167 -19.12 -5.48 15.57
C GLU A 167 -17.93 -4.49 15.48
N ARG A 168 -17.07 -4.51 16.52
CA ARG A 168 -15.89 -3.65 16.55
C ARG A 168 -14.70 -4.31 15.86
N VAL A 169 -14.09 -3.57 14.96
CA VAL A 169 -12.75 -3.85 14.43
C VAL A 169 -11.75 -3.03 15.23
N GLU A 170 -10.93 -3.70 16.04
CA GLU A 170 -9.90 -3.04 16.85
C GLU A 170 -8.85 -2.39 15.94
N GLY A 171 -8.31 -1.26 16.40
CA GLY A 171 -7.18 -0.61 15.77
C GLY A 171 -5.89 -1.40 15.90
N SER A 172 -4.84 -0.88 15.30
CA SER A 172 -3.51 -1.48 15.35
C SER A 172 -2.45 -0.45 15.74
N ASN A 173 -1.21 -0.92 15.97
CA ASN A 173 -0.10 -0.03 16.29
C ASN A 173 0.17 0.94 15.11
N PRO A 174 0.13 2.27 15.33
CA PRO A 174 0.37 3.27 14.28
C PRO A 174 1.69 3.07 13.51
N LYS A 175 2.70 2.49 14.15
CA LYS A 175 4.00 2.19 13.51
C LYS A 175 3.91 1.10 12.44
N GLN A 176 2.82 0.36 12.38
CA GLN A 176 2.58 -0.64 11.34
C GLN A 176 1.95 -0.03 10.09
N LEU A 177 1.36 1.17 10.18
CA LEU A 177 0.81 1.87 9.02
C LEU A 177 1.90 2.67 8.32
N VAL A 178 2.15 2.33 7.07
CA VAL A 178 3.03 3.08 6.16
C VAL A 178 2.16 3.75 5.11
N MET A 179 2.29 5.05 4.96
CA MET A 179 1.57 5.80 3.92
C MET A 179 2.56 6.29 2.88
N LEU A 180 2.34 5.93 1.62
CA LEU A 180 3.21 6.27 0.49
C LEU A 180 2.42 6.99 -0.59
N ASN A 181 2.89 8.16 -0.98
CA ASN A 181 2.33 8.93 -2.08
C ASN A 181 3.18 8.75 -3.34
N PHE A 182 2.61 8.15 -4.36
CA PHE A 182 3.15 8.07 -5.71
C PHE A 182 2.79 9.35 -6.45
N VAL A 183 3.77 10.21 -6.68
CA VAL A 183 3.57 11.52 -7.30
C VAL A 183 3.76 11.39 -8.80
N PHE A 184 2.69 11.67 -9.55
CA PHE A 184 2.72 11.74 -11.00
C PHE A 184 2.71 13.18 -11.48
N GLU A 185 3.47 13.45 -12.52
CA GLU A 185 3.33 14.64 -13.33
C GLU A 185 2.55 14.31 -14.60
N CYS A 186 1.65 15.22 -15.01
CA CYS A 186 0.86 15.11 -16.22
C CYS A 186 1.33 16.18 -17.21
N ASP A 187 1.72 15.77 -18.40
CA ASP A 187 2.12 16.71 -19.44
C ASP A 187 0.90 17.32 -20.17
N LYS A 188 1.17 18.19 -21.17
CA LYS A 188 0.12 18.87 -21.94
C LYS A 188 -0.70 17.93 -22.83
N GLN A 189 -0.20 16.73 -23.08
CA GLN A 189 -0.89 15.68 -23.85
C GLN A 189 -1.68 14.72 -22.95
N GLY A 190 -1.71 14.95 -21.65
CA GLY A 190 -2.40 14.08 -20.69
C GLY A 190 -1.60 12.82 -20.34
N VAL A 191 -0.29 12.81 -20.59
CA VAL A 191 0.57 11.67 -20.26
C VAL A 191 1.09 11.80 -18.83
N HIS A 192 0.82 10.80 -18.00
CA HIS A 192 1.24 10.74 -16.61
C HIS A 192 2.55 9.96 -16.48
N LYS A 193 3.51 10.52 -15.75
CA LYS A 193 4.78 9.86 -15.38
C LYS A 193 5.01 9.93 -13.90
N LEU A 194 5.44 8.82 -13.31
CA LEU A 194 5.86 8.77 -11.90
C LEU A 194 7.18 9.52 -11.74
N VAL A 195 7.19 10.54 -10.91
CA VAL A 195 8.37 11.37 -10.64
C VAL A 195 8.97 11.12 -9.27
N ASP A 196 8.13 10.74 -8.30
CA ASP A 196 8.59 10.51 -6.93
C ASP A 196 7.67 9.56 -6.16
N VAL A 197 8.20 8.92 -5.10
CA VAL A 197 7.44 8.18 -4.10
C VAL A 197 7.81 8.71 -2.74
N ILE A 198 6.86 9.33 -2.05
CA ILE A 198 7.10 10.07 -0.81
C ILE A 198 6.40 9.37 0.35
N GLU A 199 7.16 9.02 1.39
CA GLU A 199 6.58 8.55 2.66
C GLU A 199 5.89 9.73 3.38
N ARG A 200 4.67 9.46 3.86
CA ARG A 200 3.81 10.43 4.56
C ARG A 200 3.54 9.91 5.97
N GLY A 201 4.46 10.26 6.84
CA GLY A 201 4.47 9.77 8.20
C GLY A 201 3.91 10.70 9.25
#